data_f726e648733494222727a9b94fee0830
#
_entry.id   f726e648733494222727a9b94fee0830
#
_cell.length_a   1.000
_cell.length_b   1.000
_cell.length_c   1.000
_cell.angle_alpha   90.00
_cell.angle_beta   90.00
_cell.angle_gamma   90.00
#
_symmetry.space_group_name_H-M   'P 1'
#
loop_
_entity.id
_entity.type
_entity.pdbx_description
1 polymer ?
#
loop_
_entity_poly.entity_id
_entity_poly.type
_entity_poly.pdbx_seq_one_letter_code
_entity_poly.pdbx_strand_id
1 'polypeptide(L)'
;MSILNVEKLTHGFGERAIFNDVSFRLLKGEHIGLVGANGEGKSTFMNIVTGQLQPDEGKIEWSKNVKVGYLDQHTVLEPGMTVRSVLQKAFDDLFVAEARINQLYMAMGDANEDEMNAMLEEVGELQERLDSHDFYILDAKIDEVARALGVAAFGMDSDVSELSGGQRTKVLLAKLLLEKPDILLLDEPTNYLDAEHIEWLKRYLQEYENAFILISHDIPFLNSVVNLIYHMDNQELNRYVGNYDQFQEVYAMKKSQLEAAYNRQQKEIADLKDFVNRNKARVATRNMAMSRQKKLDKMEVIELASEKPKPKFDFKTSRAPGRYIFQAEDLVIGYDRPLTGHINLEMERGQKIAIVGANGIGKTTLLKSLLGIIKPLNGKVTRGDYIDLGYFEQETPKGNRKTALEEIWDTFPSMTQPEVRAALARCGLTSKHIESQVQVLSGGEQAKVRFCKLMNEESNVLVLDEPTNHLDVDAKDELKRALQEYKGSILMVCHEPEFYEGLVTDIWDFSKFA
;
A
#
# COMPACT_ATOMS: atom_id res chain seq x y z
N MET A 1 5.33 -10.10 -27.47
CA MET A 1 3.96 -10.63 -27.54
C MET A 1 3.18 -10.08 -26.35
N SER A 2 1.91 -9.70 -26.52
CA SER A 2 1.09 -9.23 -25.40
C SER A 2 0.72 -10.42 -24.52
N ILE A 3 0.91 -10.29 -23.22
CA ILE A 3 0.58 -11.34 -22.25
C ILE A 3 -0.80 -11.09 -21.66
N LEU A 4 -1.12 -9.82 -21.36
CA LEU A 4 -2.43 -9.35 -20.92
C LEU A 4 -2.88 -8.20 -21.82
N ASN A 5 -4.12 -8.26 -22.27
CA ASN A 5 -4.78 -7.20 -23.01
C ASN A 5 -6.14 -6.91 -22.36
N VAL A 6 -6.36 -5.68 -21.97
CA VAL A 6 -7.62 -5.19 -21.43
C VAL A 6 -8.14 -4.12 -22.37
N GLU A 7 -9.36 -4.29 -22.87
CA GLU A 7 -10.00 -3.39 -23.83
C GLU A 7 -11.31 -2.84 -23.28
N LYS A 8 -11.43 -1.53 -23.31
CA LYS A 8 -12.67 -0.78 -22.99
C LYS A 8 -13.28 -1.17 -21.64
N LEU A 9 -12.40 -1.33 -20.64
CA LEU A 9 -12.82 -1.69 -19.30
C LEU A 9 -13.63 -0.56 -18.68
N THR A 10 -14.87 -0.86 -18.30
CA THR A 10 -15.75 0.02 -17.52
C THR A 10 -16.19 -0.73 -16.27
N HIS A 11 -16.09 -0.08 -15.11
CA HIS A 11 -16.51 -0.65 -13.84
C HIS A 11 -16.82 0.43 -12.81
N GLY A 12 -17.83 0.16 -11.97
CA GLY A 12 -18.21 1.05 -10.89
C GLY A 12 -18.87 0.34 -9.71
N PHE A 13 -18.91 1.00 -8.57
CA PHE A 13 -19.62 0.53 -7.39
C PHE A 13 -20.82 1.47 -7.12
N GLY A 14 -22.01 1.00 -7.46
CA GLY A 14 -23.23 1.82 -7.40
C GLY A 14 -23.12 3.04 -8.33
N GLU A 15 -23.26 4.25 -7.78
CA GLU A 15 -23.15 5.50 -8.56
C GLU A 15 -21.71 5.96 -8.82
N ARG A 16 -20.71 5.28 -8.28
CA ARG A 16 -19.30 5.65 -8.43
C ARG A 16 -18.65 4.87 -9.56
N ALA A 17 -18.44 5.53 -10.71
CA ALA A 17 -17.56 5.00 -11.75
C ALA A 17 -16.12 4.99 -11.26
N ILE A 18 -15.42 3.87 -11.44
CA ILE A 18 -14.00 3.68 -11.13
C ILE A 18 -13.19 3.70 -12.43
N PHE A 19 -13.67 3.01 -13.46
CA PHE A 19 -13.07 2.96 -14.78
C PHE A 19 -14.10 3.34 -15.84
N ASN A 20 -13.68 4.10 -16.84
CA ASN A 20 -14.51 4.47 -17.97
C ASN A 20 -13.70 4.30 -19.27
N ASP A 21 -14.03 3.25 -20.05
CA ASP A 21 -13.37 2.92 -21.34
C ASP A 21 -11.83 2.79 -21.23
N VAL A 22 -11.35 2.16 -20.14
CA VAL A 22 -9.93 2.01 -19.87
C VAL A 22 -9.34 0.87 -20.69
N SER A 23 -8.17 1.09 -21.29
CA SER A 23 -7.42 0.07 -21.99
C SER A 23 -6.02 -0.08 -21.38
N PHE A 24 -5.58 -1.34 -21.23
CA PHE A 24 -4.29 -1.68 -20.63
C PHE A 24 -3.64 -2.83 -21.40
N ARG A 25 -2.32 -2.80 -21.48
CA ARG A 25 -1.55 -3.84 -22.15
C ARG A 25 -0.26 -4.13 -21.40
N LEU A 26 0.01 -5.42 -21.17
CA LEU A 26 1.25 -5.91 -20.59
C LEU A 26 2.00 -6.76 -21.61
N LEU A 27 3.27 -6.46 -21.80
CA LEU A 27 4.18 -7.24 -22.65
C LEU A 27 5.13 -8.08 -21.80
N LYS A 28 5.75 -9.09 -22.40
CA LYS A 28 6.75 -9.91 -21.72
C LYS A 28 7.95 -9.05 -21.28
N GLY A 29 8.37 -9.20 -20.02
CA GLY A 29 9.50 -8.46 -19.45
C GLY A 29 9.21 -6.99 -19.14
N GLU A 30 7.96 -6.53 -19.21
CA GLU A 30 7.61 -5.19 -18.72
C GLU A 30 7.45 -5.21 -17.19
N HIS A 31 8.10 -4.28 -16.54
CA HIS A 31 8.03 -4.04 -15.11
C HIS A 31 7.21 -2.79 -14.86
N ILE A 32 5.93 -3.00 -14.53
CA ILE A 32 4.93 -1.93 -14.48
C ILE A 32 4.69 -1.49 -13.04
N GLY A 33 4.80 -0.16 -12.80
CA GLY A 33 4.26 0.48 -11.61
C GLY A 33 2.83 0.99 -11.88
N LEU A 34 1.86 0.53 -11.10
CA LEU A 34 0.49 1.03 -11.15
C LEU A 34 0.32 2.07 -10.04
N VAL A 35 0.24 3.35 -10.43
CA VAL A 35 0.22 4.48 -9.52
C VAL A 35 -1.08 5.28 -9.62
N GLY A 36 -1.43 6.00 -8.57
CA GLY A 36 -2.64 6.82 -8.46
C GLY A 36 -3.00 7.04 -7.00
N ALA A 37 -3.84 8.01 -6.71
CA ALA A 37 -4.31 8.29 -5.36
C ALA A 37 -5.06 7.10 -4.75
N ASN A 38 -5.20 7.10 -3.43
CA ASN A 38 -6.02 6.09 -2.75
C ASN A 38 -7.48 6.20 -3.19
N GLY A 39 -8.10 5.04 -3.42
CA GLY A 39 -9.47 4.96 -3.91
C GLY A 39 -9.66 5.15 -5.42
N GLU A 40 -8.59 5.32 -6.22
CA GLU A 40 -8.68 5.38 -7.70
C GLU A 40 -8.98 4.03 -8.35
N GLY A 41 -8.87 2.93 -7.60
CA GLY A 41 -9.22 1.61 -8.12
C GLY A 41 -8.02 0.71 -8.44
N LYS A 42 -6.81 0.99 -7.93
CA LYS A 42 -5.61 0.16 -8.19
C LYS A 42 -5.85 -1.32 -7.83
N SER A 43 -6.26 -1.60 -6.61
CA SER A 43 -6.57 -2.98 -6.17
C SER A 43 -7.81 -3.53 -6.86
N THR A 44 -8.80 -2.68 -7.21
CA THR A 44 -9.96 -3.07 -8.03
C THR A 44 -9.52 -3.56 -9.40
N PHE A 45 -8.57 -2.86 -10.04
CA PHE A 45 -8.00 -3.28 -11.32
C PHE A 45 -7.30 -4.64 -11.20
N MET A 46 -6.50 -4.84 -10.13
CA MET A 46 -5.86 -6.14 -9.86
C MET A 46 -6.89 -7.27 -9.70
N ASN A 47 -7.96 -7.03 -8.94
CA ASN A 47 -9.02 -8.02 -8.75
C ASN A 47 -9.79 -8.33 -10.04
N ILE A 48 -9.96 -7.34 -10.91
CA ILE A 48 -10.60 -7.53 -12.21
C ILE A 48 -9.71 -8.35 -13.14
N VAL A 49 -8.43 -8.04 -13.26
CA VAL A 49 -7.52 -8.78 -14.15
C VAL A 49 -7.24 -10.21 -13.65
N THR A 50 -7.32 -10.46 -12.35
CA THR A 50 -7.22 -11.81 -11.76
C THR A 50 -8.53 -12.59 -11.80
N GLY A 51 -9.63 -11.96 -12.24
CA GLY A 51 -10.95 -12.61 -12.33
C GLY A 51 -11.69 -12.75 -11.00
N GLN A 52 -11.16 -12.17 -9.91
CA GLN A 52 -11.84 -12.13 -8.61
C GLN A 52 -13.05 -11.17 -8.62
N LEU A 53 -13.02 -10.17 -9.50
CA LEU A 53 -14.10 -9.22 -9.71
C LEU A 53 -14.46 -9.17 -11.21
N GLN A 54 -15.75 -9.25 -11.52
CA GLN A 54 -16.23 -9.11 -12.90
C GLN A 54 -16.37 -7.62 -13.25
N PRO A 55 -15.88 -7.17 -14.41
CA PRO A 55 -16.13 -5.81 -14.89
C PRO A 55 -17.57 -5.65 -15.36
N ASP A 56 -18.07 -4.41 -15.37
CA ASP A 56 -19.41 -4.12 -15.92
C ASP A 56 -19.39 -4.20 -17.45
N GLU A 57 -18.34 -3.68 -18.10
CA GLU A 57 -18.11 -3.76 -19.53
C GLU A 57 -16.62 -3.92 -19.83
N GLY A 58 -16.30 -4.39 -21.04
CA GLY A 58 -14.95 -4.55 -21.53
C GLY A 58 -14.52 -6.02 -21.66
N LYS A 59 -13.30 -6.22 -22.14
CA LYS A 59 -12.73 -7.53 -22.40
C LYS A 59 -11.34 -7.64 -21.79
N ILE A 60 -11.09 -8.80 -21.13
CA ILE A 60 -9.80 -9.14 -20.55
C ILE A 60 -9.33 -10.43 -21.23
N GLU A 61 -8.17 -10.34 -21.86
CA GLU A 61 -7.58 -11.48 -22.57
C GLU A 61 -6.18 -11.75 -22.05
N TRP A 62 -6.01 -12.94 -21.48
CA TRP A 62 -4.71 -13.50 -21.14
C TRP A 62 -4.17 -14.32 -22.30
N SER A 63 -2.87 -14.28 -22.52
CA SER A 63 -2.20 -15.21 -23.44
C SER A 63 -2.38 -16.66 -22.94
N LYS A 64 -2.41 -17.63 -23.88
CA LYS A 64 -2.56 -19.04 -23.53
C LYS A 64 -1.36 -19.52 -22.70
N ASN A 65 -1.62 -20.38 -21.73
CA ASN A 65 -0.62 -21.05 -20.88
C ASN A 65 0.25 -20.11 -20.02
N VAL A 66 -0.26 -18.94 -19.63
CA VAL A 66 0.43 -18.00 -18.76
C VAL A 66 0.10 -18.29 -17.30
N LYS A 67 1.12 -18.48 -16.47
CA LYS A 67 0.99 -18.60 -15.01
C LYS A 67 0.96 -17.20 -14.40
N VAL A 68 -0.14 -16.85 -13.75
CA VAL A 68 -0.31 -15.57 -13.04
C VAL A 68 -0.20 -15.81 -11.56
N GLY A 69 0.75 -15.16 -10.91
CA GLY A 69 0.88 -15.15 -9.46
C GLY A 69 0.39 -13.84 -8.88
N TYR A 70 -0.51 -13.90 -7.92
CA TYR A 70 -1.06 -12.73 -7.25
C TYR A 70 -0.88 -12.81 -5.74
N LEU A 71 -0.27 -11.78 -5.16
CA LEU A 71 -0.21 -11.63 -3.71
C LEU A 71 -1.55 -11.10 -3.21
N ASP A 72 -2.44 -12.02 -2.86
CA ASP A 72 -3.72 -11.70 -2.25
C ASP A 72 -3.59 -11.67 -0.72
N GLN A 73 -3.85 -10.52 -0.13
CA GLN A 73 -3.84 -10.33 1.34
C GLN A 73 -4.96 -11.12 2.05
N HIS A 74 -5.97 -11.59 1.30
CA HIS A 74 -7.10 -12.35 1.83
C HIS A 74 -6.96 -13.86 1.65
N THR A 75 -5.86 -14.35 1.07
CA THR A 75 -5.62 -15.79 0.93
C THR A 75 -5.63 -16.46 2.29
N VAL A 76 -6.57 -17.39 2.46
CA VAL A 76 -6.70 -18.17 3.70
C VAL A 76 -5.73 -19.34 3.65
N LEU A 77 -4.78 -19.36 4.59
CA LEU A 77 -3.93 -20.52 4.83
C LEU A 77 -4.71 -21.54 5.68
N GLU A 78 -4.66 -22.79 5.28
CA GLU A 78 -5.37 -23.87 5.98
C GLU A 78 -4.73 -24.15 7.35
N PRO A 79 -5.51 -24.22 8.45
CA PRO A 79 -5.01 -24.63 9.75
C PRO A 79 -4.35 -26.01 9.71
N GLY A 80 -3.28 -26.20 10.46
CA GLY A 80 -2.54 -27.45 10.52
C GLY A 80 -1.41 -27.56 9.45
N MET A 81 -1.24 -26.55 8.59
CA MET A 81 -0.08 -26.47 7.71
C MET A 81 1.09 -25.79 8.39
N THR A 82 2.31 -26.34 8.20
CA THR A 82 3.54 -25.68 8.63
C THR A 82 4.00 -24.63 7.63
N VAL A 83 4.78 -23.65 8.07
CA VAL A 83 5.41 -22.67 7.18
C VAL A 83 6.15 -23.36 6.03
N ARG A 84 6.96 -24.38 6.34
CA ARG A 84 7.68 -25.17 5.32
C ARG A 84 6.74 -25.80 4.32
N SER A 85 5.66 -26.44 4.76
CA SER A 85 4.69 -27.08 3.87
C SER A 85 4.00 -26.10 2.93
N VAL A 86 3.72 -24.87 3.38
CA VAL A 86 3.17 -23.80 2.53
C VAL A 86 4.16 -23.38 1.45
N LEU A 87 5.45 -23.26 1.79
CA LEU A 87 6.49 -22.90 0.82
C LEU A 87 6.74 -24.02 -0.19
N GLN A 88 6.73 -25.27 0.26
CA GLN A 88 6.85 -26.44 -0.62
C GLN A 88 5.74 -26.55 -1.66
N LYS A 89 4.52 -26.06 -1.35
CA LYS A 89 3.41 -25.99 -2.33
C LYS A 89 3.75 -25.18 -3.59
N ALA A 90 4.73 -24.31 -3.55
CA ALA A 90 5.24 -23.61 -4.75
C ALA A 90 5.76 -24.57 -5.83
N PHE A 91 6.10 -25.79 -5.44
CA PHE A 91 6.71 -26.84 -6.26
C PHE A 91 5.86 -28.11 -6.35
N ASP A 92 4.55 -28.02 -6.02
CA ASP A 92 3.65 -29.18 -6.01
C ASP A 92 3.73 -30.01 -7.30
N ASP A 93 3.84 -29.36 -8.46
CA ASP A 93 3.99 -30.01 -9.78
C ASP A 93 5.26 -30.90 -9.85
N LEU A 94 6.34 -30.54 -9.15
CA LEU A 94 7.57 -31.30 -9.14
C LEU A 94 7.49 -32.47 -8.14
N PHE A 95 6.87 -32.26 -6.98
CA PHE A 95 6.61 -33.35 -6.03
C PHE A 95 5.64 -34.40 -6.60
N VAL A 96 4.64 -33.98 -7.38
CA VAL A 96 3.76 -34.90 -8.11
C VAL A 96 4.54 -35.69 -9.16
N ALA A 97 5.48 -35.06 -9.88
CA ALA A 97 6.35 -35.73 -10.83
C ALA A 97 7.24 -36.78 -10.16
N GLU A 98 7.87 -36.43 -9.01
CA GLU A 98 8.67 -37.37 -8.22
C GLU A 98 7.84 -38.56 -7.72
N ALA A 99 6.65 -38.30 -7.16
CA ALA A 99 5.74 -39.34 -6.71
C ALA A 99 5.34 -40.26 -7.86
N ARG A 100 5.12 -39.70 -9.06
CA ARG A 100 4.82 -40.50 -10.26
C ARG A 100 5.98 -41.37 -10.69
N ILE A 101 7.21 -40.88 -10.68
CA ILE A 101 8.41 -41.68 -10.94
C ILE A 101 8.50 -42.87 -9.97
N ASN A 102 8.28 -42.63 -8.66
CA ASN A 102 8.31 -43.70 -7.66
C ASN A 102 7.21 -44.75 -7.90
N GLN A 103 6.00 -44.34 -8.33
CA GLN A 103 4.93 -45.26 -8.71
C GLN A 103 5.30 -46.10 -9.95
N LEU A 104 5.92 -45.47 -10.95
CA LEU A 104 6.35 -46.18 -12.18
C LEU A 104 7.42 -47.22 -11.85
N TYR A 105 8.40 -46.89 -11.03
CA TYR A 105 9.42 -47.87 -10.59
C TYR A 105 8.80 -49.07 -9.85
N MET A 106 7.79 -48.83 -9.00
CA MET A 106 7.08 -49.93 -8.35
C MET A 106 6.29 -50.82 -9.35
N ALA A 107 5.66 -50.17 -10.33
CA ALA A 107 4.85 -50.88 -11.34
C ALA A 107 5.69 -51.69 -12.34
N MET A 108 6.94 -51.27 -12.60
CA MET A 108 7.85 -51.97 -13.51
C MET A 108 8.15 -53.42 -13.09
N GLY A 109 8.01 -53.74 -11.77
CA GLY A 109 8.26 -55.09 -11.27
C GLY A 109 7.30 -56.18 -11.83
N ASP A 110 6.07 -55.79 -12.23
CA ASP A 110 5.03 -56.69 -12.72
C ASP A 110 4.70 -56.45 -14.19
N ALA A 111 5.44 -55.56 -14.90
CA ALA A 111 5.15 -55.13 -16.27
C ALA A 111 5.78 -56.08 -17.32
N ASN A 112 5.14 -56.17 -18.48
CA ASN A 112 5.74 -56.82 -19.65
C ASN A 112 6.77 -55.86 -20.33
N GLU A 113 7.54 -56.38 -21.32
CA GLU A 113 8.67 -55.66 -21.94
C GLU A 113 8.23 -54.36 -22.64
N ASP A 114 7.07 -54.34 -23.30
CA ASP A 114 6.54 -53.14 -23.97
C ASP A 114 6.07 -52.10 -22.97
N GLU A 115 5.36 -52.53 -21.91
CA GLU A 115 4.92 -51.66 -20.82
C GLU A 115 6.11 -51.09 -20.05
N MET A 116 7.14 -51.90 -19.79
CA MET A 116 8.36 -51.45 -19.11
C MET A 116 9.09 -50.37 -19.92
N ASN A 117 9.19 -50.51 -21.25
CA ASN A 117 9.81 -49.53 -22.13
C ASN A 117 9.03 -48.20 -22.12
N ALA A 118 7.70 -48.25 -22.18
CA ALA A 118 6.86 -47.04 -22.09
C ALA A 118 7.00 -46.33 -20.71
N MET A 119 7.07 -47.12 -19.62
CA MET A 119 7.31 -46.56 -18.27
C MET A 119 8.70 -45.94 -18.13
N LEU A 120 9.74 -46.52 -18.73
CA LEU A 120 11.09 -45.99 -18.75
C LEU A 120 11.16 -44.64 -19.51
N GLU A 121 10.43 -44.53 -20.64
CA GLU A 121 10.35 -43.29 -21.40
C GLU A 121 9.67 -42.19 -20.56
N GLU A 122 8.51 -42.48 -19.90
CA GLU A 122 7.81 -41.56 -19.00
C GLU A 122 8.72 -41.14 -17.81
N VAL A 123 9.44 -42.07 -17.21
CA VAL A 123 10.41 -41.77 -16.13
C VAL A 123 11.52 -40.85 -16.62
N GLY A 124 12.04 -41.06 -17.84
CA GLY A 124 13.07 -40.21 -18.44
C GLY A 124 12.60 -38.75 -18.60
N GLU A 125 11.39 -38.58 -19.15
CA GLU A 125 10.78 -37.23 -19.32
C GLU A 125 10.55 -36.52 -17.98
N LEU A 126 10.02 -37.26 -16.99
CA LEU A 126 9.79 -36.71 -15.65
C LEU A 126 11.10 -36.39 -14.94
N GLN A 127 12.14 -37.19 -15.10
CA GLN A 127 13.43 -36.99 -14.51
C GLN A 127 14.16 -35.76 -15.10
N GLU A 128 14.11 -35.61 -16.44
CA GLU A 128 14.60 -34.40 -17.12
C GLU A 128 13.87 -33.13 -16.62
N ARG A 129 12.56 -33.22 -16.37
CA ARG A 129 11.78 -32.14 -15.78
C ARG A 129 12.23 -31.79 -14.36
N LEU A 130 12.49 -32.79 -13.50
CA LEU A 130 13.01 -32.56 -12.14
C LEU A 130 14.40 -31.93 -12.17
N ASP A 131 15.30 -32.43 -13.01
CA ASP A 131 16.67 -31.93 -13.15
C ASP A 131 16.70 -30.48 -13.68
N SER A 132 15.86 -30.16 -14.68
CA SER A 132 15.77 -28.82 -15.26
C SER A 132 15.24 -27.76 -14.28
N HIS A 133 14.55 -28.16 -13.21
CA HIS A 133 14.03 -27.29 -12.15
C HIS A 133 14.82 -27.39 -10.84
N ASP A 134 16.00 -28.02 -10.86
CA ASP A 134 16.86 -28.16 -9.67
C ASP A 134 16.14 -28.79 -8.47
N PHE A 135 15.31 -29.80 -8.69
CA PHE A 135 14.45 -30.41 -7.66
C PHE A 135 15.22 -30.80 -6.40
N TYR A 136 16.42 -31.35 -6.52
CA TYR A 136 17.21 -31.85 -5.40
C TYR A 136 17.80 -30.76 -4.48
N ILE A 137 17.73 -29.49 -4.88
CA ILE A 137 18.16 -28.34 -4.05
C ILE A 137 16.98 -27.43 -3.65
N LEU A 138 15.73 -27.86 -3.84
CA LEU A 138 14.54 -27.05 -3.52
C LEU A 138 14.50 -26.64 -2.05
N ASP A 139 14.82 -27.53 -1.12
CA ASP A 139 14.86 -27.20 0.31
C ASP A 139 15.86 -26.07 0.61
N ALA A 140 17.02 -26.06 -0.06
CA ALA A 140 17.97 -24.97 0.09
C ALA A 140 17.45 -23.65 -0.47
N LYS A 141 16.74 -23.68 -1.63
CA LYS A 141 16.08 -22.50 -2.20
C LYS A 141 14.95 -21.97 -1.30
N ILE A 142 14.15 -22.87 -0.73
CA ILE A 142 13.11 -22.53 0.26
C ILE A 142 13.72 -21.85 1.48
N ASP A 143 14.79 -22.43 2.05
CA ASP A 143 15.46 -21.87 3.23
C ASP A 143 16.16 -20.54 2.92
N GLU A 144 16.68 -20.35 1.70
CA GLU A 144 17.26 -19.07 1.25
C GLU A 144 16.21 -17.97 1.21
N VAL A 145 15.09 -18.18 0.50
CA VAL A 145 14.03 -17.19 0.38
C VAL A 145 13.35 -16.94 1.72
N ALA A 146 13.15 -17.99 2.54
CA ALA A 146 12.59 -17.87 3.88
C ALA A 146 13.48 -16.99 4.80
N ARG A 147 14.80 -17.14 4.74
CA ARG A 147 15.74 -16.28 5.47
C ARG A 147 15.72 -14.86 4.93
N ALA A 148 15.78 -14.70 3.62
CA ALA A 148 15.84 -13.41 2.96
C ALA A 148 14.60 -12.51 3.20
N LEU A 149 13.44 -13.11 3.45
CA LEU A 149 12.20 -12.40 3.82
C LEU A 149 11.90 -12.44 5.33
N GLY A 150 12.80 -12.98 6.14
CA GLY A 150 12.63 -13.10 7.60
C GLY A 150 11.55 -14.11 8.01
N VAL A 151 11.08 -14.96 7.11
CA VAL A 151 10.08 -16.00 7.38
C VAL A 151 10.66 -17.11 8.26
N ALA A 152 11.95 -17.43 8.11
CA ALA A 152 12.62 -18.44 8.93
C ALA A 152 12.59 -18.14 10.43
N ALA A 153 12.51 -16.87 10.82
CA ALA A 153 12.41 -16.46 12.22
C ALA A 153 11.09 -16.88 12.91
N PHE A 154 10.05 -17.19 12.14
CA PHE A 154 8.76 -17.66 12.68
C PHE A 154 8.80 -19.14 13.09
N GLY A 155 9.86 -19.88 12.70
CA GLY A 155 9.96 -21.33 12.80
C GLY A 155 9.34 -22.02 11.59
N MET A 156 10.16 -22.76 10.85
CA MET A 156 9.71 -23.45 9.62
C MET A 156 8.66 -24.53 9.88
N ASP A 157 8.64 -25.08 11.09
CA ASP A 157 7.70 -26.13 11.53
C ASP A 157 6.50 -25.57 12.30
N SER A 158 6.41 -24.23 12.47
CA SER A 158 5.27 -23.58 13.13
C SER A 158 4.00 -23.65 12.29
N ASP A 159 2.84 -23.81 12.96
CA ASP A 159 1.54 -23.77 12.29
C ASP A 159 1.22 -22.36 11.80
N VAL A 160 0.83 -22.24 10.53
CA VAL A 160 0.50 -20.93 9.93
C VAL A 160 -0.72 -20.26 10.55
N SER A 161 -1.55 -21.01 11.28
CA SER A 161 -2.70 -20.45 12.00
C SER A 161 -2.28 -19.59 13.20
N GLU A 162 -1.10 -19.84 13.77
CA GLU A 162 -0.55 -19.09 14.90
C GLU A 162 0.11 -17.77 14.49
N LEU A 163 0.37 -17.59 13.17
CA LEU A 163 1.01 -16.41 12.65
C LEU A 163 0.08 -15.19 12.64
N SER A 164 0.65 -14.01 12.89
CA SER A 164 -0.04 -12.73 12.69
C SER A 164 -0.38 -12.49 11.21
N GLY A 165 -1.30 -11.56 10.91
CA GLY A 165 -1.67 -11.21 9.54
C GLY A 165 -0.46 -10.84 8.67
N GLY A 166 0.43 -9.97 9.18
CA GLY A 166 1.64 -9.56 8.46
C GLY A 166 2.64 -10.70 8.25
N GLN A 167 2.77 -11.62 9.23
CA GLN A 167 3.61 -12.82 9.08
C GLN A 167 3.06 -13.76 8.01
N ARG A 168 1.74 -13.95 7.96
CA ARG A 168 1.08 -14.74 6.89
C ARG A 168 1.33 -14.15 5.52
N THR A 169 1.23 -12.82 5.38
CA THR A 169 1.51 -12.14 4.11
C THR A 169 2.96 -12.34 3.68
N LYS A 170 3.94 -12.33 4.60
CA LYS A 170 5.34 -12.65 4.28
C LYS A 170 5.51 -14.09 3.77
N VAL A 171 4.85 -15.07 4.39
CA VAL A 171 4.88 -16.48 3.94
C VAL A 171 4.28 -16.61 2.55
N LEU A 172 3.14 -15.94 2.27
CA LEU A 172 2.51 -15.94 0.95
C LEU A 172 3.38 -15.26 -0.11
N LEU A 173 4.04 -14.16 0.24
CA LEU A 173 5.00 -13.50 -0.66
C LEU A 173 6.18 -14.44 -0.97
N ALA A 174 6.77 -15.08 0.05
CA ALA A 174 7.86 -16.03 -0.16
C ALA A 174 7.45 -17.19 -1.08
N LYS A 175 6.27 -17.77 -0.86
CA LYS A 175 5.72 -18.81 -1.74
C LYS A 175 5.59 -18.31 -3.18
N LEU A 176 4.99 -17.13 -3.37
CA LEU A 176 4.76 -16.54 -4.69
C LEU A 176 6.08 -16.29 -5.45
N LEU A 177 7.12 -15.82 -4.75
CA LEU A 177 8.44 -15.61 -5.36
C LEU A 177 9.14 -16.93 -5.71
N LEU A 178 8.92 -17.99 -4.93
CA LEU A 178 9.42 -19.34 -5.23
C LEU A 178 8.74 -19.96 -6.47
N GLU A 179 7.46 -19.68 -6.69
CA GLU A 179 6.69 -20.13 -7.86
C GLU A 179 7.20 -19.58 -9.19
N LYS A 180 7.86 -18.41 -9.17
CA LYS A 180 8.38 -17.69 -10.35
C LYS A 180 7.37 -17.65 -11.52
N PRO A 181 6.16 -17.11 -11.33
CA PRO A 181 5.13 -17.10 -12.36
C PRO A 181 5.56 -16.25 -13.58
N ASP A 182 4.89 -16.44 -14.74
CA ASP A 182 5.13 -15.62 -15.94
C ASP A 182 4.74 -14.16 -15.73
N ILE A 183 3.80 -13.92 -14.80
CA ILE A 183 3.38 -12.59 -14.38
C ILE A 183 3.20 -12.57 -12.88
N LEU A 184 3.85 -11.60 -12.26
CA LEU A 184 3.80 -11.35 -10.83
C LEU A 184 2.96 -10.10 -10.56
N LEU A 185 1.88 -10.25 -9.79
CA LEU A 185 1.02 -9.15 -9.36
C LEU A 185 1.25 -8.89 -7.87
N LEU A 186 1.74 -7.71 -7.54
CA LEU A 186 2.11 -7.32 -6.18
C LEU A 186 1.35 -6.07 -5.76
N ASP A 187 0.53 -6.20 -4.70
CA ASP A 187 -0.18 -5.07 -4.09
C ASP A 187 0.45 -4.77 -2.73
N GLU A 188 1.17 -3.64 -2.63
CA GLU A 188 1.86 -3.15 -1.43
C GLU A 188 2.76 -4.21 -0.74
N PRO A 189 3.71 -4.85 -1.45
CA PRO A 189 4.50 -5.95 -0.88
C PRO A 189 5.46 -5.49 0.22
N THR A 190 5.78 -4.21 0.30
CA THR A 190 6.71 -3.62 1.27
C THR A 190 6.10 -3.38 2.65
N ASN A 191 4.77 -3.34 2.78
CA ASN A 191 4.08 -2.94 4.02
C ASN A 191 4.42 -3.77 5.27
N TYR A 192 4.88 -5.02 5.08
CA TYR A 192 5.20 -5.92 6.20
C TYR A 192 6.68 -6.28 6.27
N LEU A 193 7.48 -5.70 5.37
CA LEU A 193 8.92 -5.93 5.30
C LEU A 193 9.67 -4.83 6.06
N ASP A 194 10.80 -5.18 6.63
CA ASP A 194 11.76 -4.21 7.13
C ASP A 194 12.81 -3.85 6.05
N ALA A 195 13.66 -2.88 6.33
CA ALA A 195 14.58 -2.32 5.34
C ALA A 195 15.50 -3.37 4.68
N GLU A 196 15.97 -4.38 5.43
CA GLU A 196 16.83 -5.43 4.90
C GLU A 196 16.08 -6.32 3.91
N HIS A 197 14.85 -6.72 4.27
CA HIS A 197 14.02 -7.56 3.42
C HIS A 197 13.51 -6.80 2.18
N ILE A 198 13.25 -5.49 2.29
CA ILE A 198 12.90 -4.62 1.14
C ILE A 198 14.07 -4.56 0.17
N GLU A 199 15.31 -4.40 0.65
CA GLU A 199 16.49 -4.33 -0.22
C GLU A 199 16.74 -5.66 -0.94
N TRP A 200 16.46 -6.80 -0.29
CA TRP A 200 16.51 -8.10 -0.95
C TRP A 200 15.42 -8.25 -2.02
N LEU A 201 14.16 -7.89 -1.70
CA LEU A 201 13.04 -7.95 -2.65
C LEU A 201 13.30 -7.07 -3.87
N LYS A 202 13.89 -5.89 -3.65
CA LYS A 202 14.31 -4.97 -4.71
C LYS A 202 15.28 -5.64 -5.69
N ARG A 203 16.34 -6.29 -5.18
CA ARG A 203 17.31 -7.01 -6.02
C ARG A 203 16.63 -8.16 -6.78
N TYR A 204 15.79 -8.92 -6.10
CA TYR A 204 15.03 -10.00 -6.73
C TYR A 204 14.18 -9.51 -7.89
N LEU A 205 13.43 -8.39 -7.73
CA LEU A 205 12.58 -7.83 -8.78
C LEU A 205 13.38 -7.17 -9.92
N GLN A 206 14.56 -6.61 -9.63
CA GLN A 206 15.47 -6.09 -10.66
C GLN A 206 16.00 -7.19 -11.59
N GLU A 207 16.20 -8.40 -11.05
CA GLU A 207 16.68 -9.58 -11.77
C GLU A 207 15.53 -10.44 -12.33
N TYR A 208 14.27 -10.03 -12.10
CA TYR A 208 13.12 -10.80 -12.53
C TYR A 208 12.92 -10.69 -14.05
N GLU A 209 13.13 -11.79 -14.77
CA GLU A 209 13.07 -11.84 -16.25
C GLU A 209 11.66 -11.74 -16.82
N ASN A 210 10.65 -12.12 -16.02
CA ASN A 210 9.27 -12.11 -16.44
C ASN A 210 8.61 -10.75 -16.17
N ALA A 211 7.34 -10.60 -16.53
CA ALA A 211 6.61 -9.37 -16.32
C ALA A 211 6.06 -9.27 -14.88
N PHE A 212 5.94 -8.04 -14.38
CA PHE A 212 5.18 -7.80 -13.15
C PHE A 212 4.39 -6.49 -13.18
N ILE A 213 3.34 -6.45 -12.34
CA ILE A 213 2.60 -5.23 -12.01
C ILE A 213 2.74 -5.01 -10.51
N LEU A 214 3.24 -3.86 -10.14
CA LEU A 214 3.53 -3.46 -8.77
C LEU A 214 2.70 -2.23 -8.39
N ILE A 215 1.95 -2.33 -7.29
CA ILE A 215 1.39 -1.20 -6.57
C ILE A 215 2.26 -0.99 -5.35
N SER A 216 2.80 0.22 -5.17
CA SER A 216 3.54 0.59 -3.97
C SER A 216 3.49 2.09 -3.71
N HIS A 217 3.46 2.46 -2.43
CA HIS A 217 3.61 3.82 -1.93
C HIS A 217 5.04 4.15 -1.48
N ASP A 218 5.94 3.17 -1.58
CA ASP A 218 7.38 3.32 -1.39
C ASP A 218 8.02 3.76 -2.71
N ILE A 219 8.20 5.07 -2.89
CA ILE A 219 8.70 5.65 -4.14
C ILE A 219 10.13 5.23 -4.47
N PRO A 220 11.10 5.21 -3.52
CA PRO A 220 12.44 4.71 -3.78
C PRO A 220 12.45 3.25 -4.26
N PHE A 221 11.67 2.39 -3.62
CA PHE A 221 11.51 1.00 -4.04
C PHE A 221 10.92 0.94 -5.46
N LEU A 222 9.80 1.63 -5.71
CA LEU A 222 9.14 1.67 -7.01
C LEU A 222 10.09 2.14 -8.11
N ASN A 223 10.81 3.26 -7.89
CA ASN A 223 11.77 3.82 -8.85
C ASN A 223 12.89 2.85 -9.24
N SER A 224 13.26 1.98 -8.30
CA SER A 224 14.39 1.06 -8.51
C SER A 224 14.04 -0.18 -9.33
N VAL A 225 12.75 -0.55 -9.40
CA VAL A 225 12.32 -1.84 -9.97
C VAL A 225 11.44 -1.71 -11.21
N VAL A 226 10.79 -0.54 -11.44
CA VAL A 226 9.89 -0.36 -12.59
C VAL A 226 10.55 0.38 -13.75
N ASN A 227 10.13 0.05 -14.97
CA ASN A 227 10.54 0.72 -16.20
C ASN A 227 9.37 1.33 -16.97
N LEU A 228 8.17 1.17 -16.46
CA LEU A 228 6.92 1.65 -17.04
C LEU A 228 5.95 2.03 -15.93
N ILE A 229 5.27 3.17 -16.08
CA ILE A 229 4.22 3.61 -15.16
C ILE A 229 2.89 3.62 -15.89
N TYR A 230 1.87 3.04 -15.25
CA TYR A 230 0.48 3.29 -15.55
C TYR A 230 -0.12 4.15 -14.44
N HIS A 231 -0.55 5.34 -14.79
CA HIS A 231 -1.15 6.29 -13.85
C HIS A 231 -2.67 6.24 -13.97
N MET A 232 -3.30 5.92 -12.84
CA MET A 232 -4.74 5.96 -12.64
C MET A 232 -5.15 7.33 -12.13
N ASP A 233 -5.94 8.05 -12.90
CA ASP A 233 -6.46 9.36 -12.51
C ASP A 233 -7.76 9.64 -13.24
N ASN A 234 -8.78 10.12 -12.52
CA ASN A 234 -10.07 10.52 -13.09
C ASN A 234 -10.74 9.45 -13.98
N GLN A 235 -10.75 8.19 -13.53
CA GLN A 235 -11.33 7.03 -14.23
C GLN A 235 -10.59 6.62 -15.51
N GLU A 236 -9.43 7.22 -15.78
CA GLU A 236 -8.56 6.92 -16.91
C GLU A 236 -7.30 6.19 -16.45
N LEU A 237 -6.67 5.49 -17.39
CA LEU A 237 -5.40 4.81 -17.18
C LEU A 237 -4.40 5.24 -18.25
N ASN A 238 -3.43 6.03 -17.86
CA ASN A 238 -2.48 6.65 -18.76
C ASN A 238 -1.10 5.99 -18.64
N ARG A 239 -0.49 5.60 -19.79
CA ARG A 239 0.80 4.94 -19.86
C ARG A 239 1.95 5.94 -20.01
N TYR A 240 3.00 5.79 -19.19
CA TYR A 240 4.23 6.57 -19.21
C TYR A 240 5.43 5.62 -19.23
N VAL A 241 6.36 5.86 -20.15
CA VAL A 241 7.62 5.09 -20.22
C VAL A 241 8.64 5.71 -19.28
N GLY A 242 9.30 4.90 -18.50
CA GLY A 242 10.29 5.31 -17.52
C GLY A 242 9.87 4.97 -16.08
N ASN A 243 10.68 5.42 -15.12
CA ASN A 243 10.44 5.26 -13.70
C ASN A 243 9.49 6.34 -13.15
N TYR A 244 9.24 6.32 -11.84
CA TYR A 244 8.30 7.24 -11.20
C TYR A 244 8.73 8.71 -11.31
N ASP A 245 10.03 9.03 -11.19
CA ASP A 245 10.52 10.41 -11.26
C ASP A 245 10.31 10.99 -12.66
N GLN A 246 10.64 10.21 -13.70
CA GLN A 246 10.42 10.59 -15.09
C GLN A 246 8.92 10.78 -15.40
N PHE A 247 8.07 9.90 -14.83
CA PHE A 247 6.63 10.06 -14.92
C PHE A 247 6.19 11.39 -14.29
N GLN A 248 6.67 11.73 -13.09
CA GLN A 248 6.30 12.97 -12.39
C GLN A 248 6.65 14.21 -13.20
N GLU A 249 7.83 14.26 -13.81
CA GLU A 249 8.24 15.37 -14.68
C GLU A 249 7.30 15.53 -15.88
N VAL A 250 7.01 14.43 -16.57
CA VAL A 250 6.12 14.44 -17.75
C VAL A 250 4.69 14.80 -17.36
N TYR A 251 4.20 14.26 -16.23
CA TYR A 251 2.86 14.54 -15.72
C TYR A 251 2.70 16.02 -15.33
N ALA A 252 3.67 16.58 -14.60
CA ALA A 252 3.66 18.00 -14.22
C ALA A 252 3.68 18.91 -15.47
N MET A 253 4.49 18.58 -16.48
CA MET A 253 4.52 19.31 -17.75
C MET A 253 3.16 19.27 -18.47
N LYS A 254 2.56 18.07 -18.60
CA LYS A 254 1.24 17.91 -19.24
C LYS A 254 0.16 18.68 -18.49
N LYS A 255 0.16 18.62 -17.16
CA LYS A 255 -0.80 19.35 -16.31
C LYS A 255 -0.68 20.86 -16.52
N SER A 256 0.54 21.41 -16.50
CA SER A 256 0.81 22.82 -16.75
C SER A 256 0.36 23.26 -18.15
N GLN A 257 0.59 22.44 -19.17
CA GLN A 257 0.11 22.71 -20.54
C GLN A 257 -1.42 22.72 -20.63
N LEU A 258 -2.09 21.76 -19.97
CA LEU A 258 -3.56 21.71 -19.95
C LEU A 258 -4.16 22.92 -19.23
N GLU A 259 -3.59 23.32 -18.08
CA GLU A 259 -4.00 24.52 -17.36
C GLU A 259 -3.82 25.80 -18.17
N ALA A 260 -2.68 25.91 -18.89
CA ALA A 260 -2.42 27.03 -19.76
C ALA A 260 -3.41 27.08 -20.95
N ALA A 261 -3.73 25.92 -21.54
CA ALA A 261 -4.71 25.80 -22.62
C ALA A 261 -6.13 26.17 -22.12
N TYR A 262 -6.53 25.67 -20.95
CA TYR A 262 -7.78 26.02 -20.31
C TYR A 262 -7.90 27.53 -20.06
N ASN A 263 -6.90 28.15 -19.45
CA ASN A 263 -6.90 29.58 -19.17
C ASN A 263 -6.99 30.44 -20.45
N ARG A 264 -6.31 30.03 -21.54
CA ARG A 264 -6.43 30.67 -22.85
C ARG A 264 -7.82 30.54 -23.40
N GLN A 265 -8.40 29.34 -23.35
CA GLN A 265 -9.76 29.09 -23.84
C GLN A 265 -10.82 29.85 -23.02
N GLN A 266 -10.71 29.89 -21.69
CA GLN A 266 -11.63 30.65 -20.84
C GLN A 266 -11.58 32.14 -21.17
N LYS A 267 -10.38 32.71 -21.44
CA LYS A 267 -10.26 34.08 -21.89
C LYS A 267 -10.91 34.30 -23.24
N GLU A 268 -10.70 33.41 -24.23
CA GLU A 268 -11.34 33.46 -25.53
C GLU A 268 -12.88 33.39 -25.42
N ILE A 269 -13.38 32.47 -24.56
CA ILE A 269 -14.82 32.34 -24.29
C ILE A 269 -15.37 33.63 -23.68
N ALA A 270 -14.68 34.25 -22.73
CA ALA A 270 -15.07 35.49 -22.09
C ALA A 270 -15.13 36.65 -23.11
N ASP A 271 -14.07 36.79 -23.95
CA ASP A 271 -14.01 37.82 -25.00
C ASP A 271 -15.12 37.66 -26.04
N LEU A 272 -15.39 36.42 -26.46
CA LEU A 272 -16.48 36.12 -27.41
C LEU A 272 -17.85 36.41 -26.81
N LYS A 273 -18.09 36.01 -25.54
CA LYS A 273 -19.36 36.31 -24.82
C LYS A 273 -19.58 37.80 -24.65
N ASP A 274 -18.55 38.54 -24.28
CA ASP A 274 -18.62 40.01 -24.13
C ASP A 274 -18.91 40.69 -25.46
N PHE A 275 -18.25 40.28 -26.54
CA PHE A 275 -18.53 40.80 -27.88
C PHE A 275 -19.98 40.52 -28.32
N VAL A 276 -20.46 39.29 -28.13
CA VAL A 276 -21.85 38.92 -28.46
C VAL A 276 -22.85 39.77 -27.67
N ASN A 277 -22.61 39.92 -26.36
CA ASN A 277 -23.51 40.69 -25.49
C ASN A 277 -23.60 42.18 -25.92
N ARG A 278 -22.46 42.81 -26.26
CA ARG A 278 -22.40 44.21 -26.69
C ARG A 278 -22.99 44.47 -28.09
N ASN A 279 -22.99 43.47 -28.97
CA ASN A 279 -23.32 43.64 -30.38
C ASN A 279 -24.60 42.94 -30.82
N LYS A 280 -25.21 42.08 -30.00
CA LYS A 280 -26.44 41.32 -30.33
C LYS A 280 -27.63 42.19 -30.66
N ALA A 281 -27.77 43.33 -30.00
CA ALA A 281 -28.89 44.26 -30.18
C ALA A 281 -28.72 45.27 -31.33
N ARG A 282 -27.50 45.43 -31.91
CA ARG A 282 -27.19 46.41 -32.95
C ARG A 282 -27.37 45.80 -34.34
N VAL A 283 -28.24 46.41 -35.18
CA VAL A 283 -28.54 45.90 -36.53
C VAL A 283 -27.30 45.72 -37.39
N ALA A 284 -26.35 46.67 -37.35
CA ALA A 284 -25.13 46.65 -38.17
C ALA A 284 -24.13 45.53 -37.79
N THR A 285 -24.12 45.09 -36.53
CA THR A 285 -23.14 44.10 -36.01
C THR A 285 -23.77 42.75 -35.63
N ARG A 286 -25.11 42.63 -35.78
CA ARG A 286 -25.85 41.43 -35.41
C ARG A 286 -25.35 40.15 -36.09
N ASN A 287 -25.04 40.20 -37.38
CA ASN A 287 -24.55 39.05 -38.13
C ASN A 287 -23.18 38.60 -37.63
N MET A 288 -22.30 39.54 -37.26
CA MET A 288 -21.01 39.23 -36.65
C MET A 288 -21.17 38.63 -35.25
N ALA A 289 -22.08 39.15 -34.45
CA ALA A 289 -22.41 38.60 -33.12
C ALA A 289 -22.97 37.17 -33.24
N MET A 290 -23.86 36.91 -34.21
CA MET A 290 -24.39 35.55 -34.45
C MET A 290 -23.32 34.59 -34.96
N SER A 291 -22.36 35.02 -35.77
CA SER A 291 -21.22 34.19 -36.20
C SER A 291 -20.36 33.78 -35.02
N ARG A 292 -20.07 34.73 -34.10
CA ARG A 292 -19.28 34.45 -32.89
C ARG A 292 -20.04 33.60 -31.89
N GLN A 293 -21.35 33.76 -31.78
CA GLN A 293 -22.20 32.87 -30.97
C GLN A 293 -22.13 31.42 -31.50
N LYS A 294 -22.23 31.21 -32.82
CA LYS A 294 -22.08 29.88 -33.42
C LYS A 294 -20.70 29.28 -33.19
N LYS A 295 -19.63 30.10 -33.09
CA LYS A 295 -18.30 29.64 -32.70
C LYS A 295 -18.29 29.16 -31.25
N LEU A 296 -18.89 29.91 -30.33
CA LEU A 296 -19.06 29.53 -28.92
C LEU A 296 -19.85 28.22 -28.78
N ASP A 297 -20.96 28.08 -29.49
CA ASP A 297 -21.86 26.93 -29.43
C ASP A 297 -21.17 25.63 -29.98
N LYS A 298 -20.16 25.78 -30.84
CA LYS A 298 -19.39 24.66 -31.42
C LYS A 298 -18.07 24.39 -30.71
N MET A 299 -17.70 25.24 -29.75
CA MET A 299 -16.41 25.09 -29.05
C MET A 299 -16.50 23.96 -28.01
N GLU A 300 -15.67 22.95 -28.17
CA GLU A 300 -15.47 21.96 -27.14
C GLU A 300 -14.77 22.61 -25.96
N VAL A 301 -15.44 22.67 -24.82
CA VAL A 301 -14.92 23.30 -23.61
C VAL A 301 -13.95 22.32 -22.94
N ILE A 302 -12.73 22.77 -22.72
CA ILE A 302 -11.76 22.02 -21.92
C ILE A 302 -12.28 22.00 -20.48
N GLU A 303 -12.50 20.82 -19.94
CA GLU A 303 -12.84 20.64 -18.54
C GLU A 303 -11.57 20.27 -17.79
N LEU A 304 -11.21 21.05 -16.79
CA LEU A 304 -10.20 20.63 -15.82
C LEU A 304 -10.88 19.66 -14.86
N ALA A 305 -10.31 18.48 -14.72
CA ALA A 305 -10.73 17.56 -13.67
C ALA A 305 -10.68 18.28 -12.31
N SER A 306 -11.73 18.13 -11.51
CA SER A 306 -11.74 18.72 -10.18
C SER A 306 -10.61 18.12 -9.37
N GLU A 307 -9.67 18.96 -8.92
CA GLU A 307 -8.61 18.48 -8.02
C GLU A 307 -9.27 17.88 -6.78
N LYS A 308 -8.87 16.65 -6.46
CA LYS A 308 -9.27 16.05 -5.20
C LYS A 308 -8.72 16.90 -4.07
N PRO A 309 -9.48 17.12 -3.00
CA PRO A 309 -8.99 17.91 -1.87
C PRO A 309 -7.76 17.21 -1.31
N LYS A 310 -6.60 17.87 -1.40
CA LYS A 310 -5.39 17.40 -0.72
C LYS A 310 -5.63 17.44 0.79
N PRO A 311 -5.22 16.41 1.52
CA PRO A 311 -5.31 16.43 2.96
C PRO A 311 -4.52 17.61 3.51
N LYS A 312 -5.02 18.21 4.59
CA LYS A 312 -4.32 19.25 5.33
C LYS A 312 -4.38 18.90 6.80
N PHE A 313 -3.21 18.63 7.35
CA PHE A 313 -3.07 18.26 8.77
C PHE A 313 -2.57 19.46 9.58
N ASP A 314 -3.15 19.62 10.78
CA ASP A 314 -2.77 20.68 11.73
C ASP A 314 -3.09 20.20 13.16
N PHE A 315 -2.05 19.95 13.95
CA PHE A 315 -2.19 19.40 15.29
C PHE A 315 -2.26 20.51 16.33
N LYS A 316 -3.31 20.50 17.16
CA LYS A 316 -3.50 21.45 18.24
C LYS A 316 -2.53 21.17 19.37
N THR A 317 -1.87 22.22 19.87
CA THR A 317 -0.93 22.11 20.98
C THR A 317 -1.61 22.54 22.26
N SER A 318 -1.60 21.71 23.31
CA SER A 318 -2.04 22.06 24.65
C SER A 318 -0.95 22.81 25.43
N ARG A 319 -1.15 23.02 26.73
CA ARG A 319 -0.15 23.64 27.64
C ARG A 319 1.20 22.92 27.58
N ALA A 320 2.27 23.64 27.91
CA ALA A 320 3.61 23.06 27.96
C ALA A 320 3.70 22.00 29.09
N PRO A 321 4.21 20.80 28.81
CA PRO A 321 4.43 19.77 29.82
C PRO A 321 5.62 20.08 30.72
N GLY A 322 5.84 19.27 31.75
CA GLY A 322 7.06 19.29 32.56
C GLY A 322 8.31 19.06 31.74
N ARG A 323 9.48 19.04 32.38
CA ARG A 323 10.77 18.83 31.70
C ARG A 323 10.82 17.42 31.05
N TYR A 324 10.46 16.42 31.82
CA TYR A 324 10.50 15.03 31.40
C TYR A 324 9.12 14.59 30.90
N ILE A 325 9.09 13.88 29.79
CA ILE A 325 7.88 13.27 29.22
C ILE A 325 7.75 11.83 29.71
N PHE A 326 8.76 11.01 29.45
CA PHE A 326 8.86 9.63 29.90
C PHE A 326 10.24 9.38 30.52
N GLN A 327 10.26 8.67 31.63
CA GLN A 327 11.47 8.11 32.22
C GLN A 327 11.22 6.63 32.49
N ALA A 328 12.03 5.78 31.88
CA ALA A 328 12.02 4.34 32.08
C ALA A 328 13.31 3.91 32.75
N GLU A 329 13.17 3.25 33.88
CA GLU A 329 14.26 2.75 34.70
C GLU A 329 14.19 1.23 34.76
N ASP A 330 15.29 0.57 34.36
CA ASP A 330 15.43 -0.90 34.40
C ASP A 330 14.27 -1.66 33.72
N LEU A 331 13.74 -1.05 32.64
CA LEU A 331 12.53 -1.50 31.97
C LEU A 331 12.79 -2.78 31.17
N VAL A 332 12.00 -3.82 31.41
CA VAL A 332 11.96 -5.04 30.60
C VAL A 332 10.54 -5.19 30.07
N ILE A 333 10.39 -5.17 28.75
CA ILE A 333 9.10 -5.33 28.10
C ILE A 333 8.90 -6.73 27.54
N GLY A 334 7.66 -7.15 27.40
CA GLY A 334 7.27 -8.45 26.88
C GLY A 334 5.86 -8.82 27.27
N TYR A 335 5.46 -10.02 26.87
CA TYR A 335 4.19 -10.64 27.29
C TYR A 335 4.52 -11.79 28.28
N ASP A 336 4.54 -13.03 27.80
CA ASP A 336 4.92 -14.21 28.60
C ASP A 336 6.45 -14.39 28.67
N ARG A 337 7.16 -13.78 27.73
CA ARG A 337 8.64 -13.81 27.65
C ARG A 337 9.18 -12.40 27.46
N PRO A 338 10.37 -12.09 27.97
CA PRO A 338 11.01 -10.82 27.74
C PRO A 338 11.37 -10.65 26.25
N LEU A 339 11.07 -9.47 25.68
CA LEU A 339 11.45 -9.06 24.32
C LEU A 339 12.72 -8.21 24.35
N THR A 340 13.09 -7.68 25.50
CA THR A 340 14.26 -6.81 25.65
C THR A 340 15.04 -7.16 26.90
N GLY A 341 16.33 -6.75 26.91
CA GLY A 341 17.09 -6.62 28.13
C GLY A 341 16.58 -5.46 29.01
N HIS A 342 17.42 -5.04 29.94
CA HIS A 342 17.13 -3.91 30.83
C HIS A 342 17.35 -2.57 30.12
N ILE A 343 16.30 -1.80 29.94
CA ILE A 343 16.32 -0.54 29.18
C ILE A 343 16.19 0.64 30.12
N ASN A 344 17.07 1.64 29.94
CA ASN A 344 16.93 2.95 30.57
C ASN A 344 16.74 4.00 29.47
N LEU A 345 15.58 4.67 29.47
CA LEU A 345 15.21 5.66 28.47
C LEU A 345 14.68 6.93 29.15
N GLU A 346 15.01 8.04 28.56
CA GLU A 346 14.52 9.34 28.99
C GLU A 346 14.13 10.16 27.77
N MET A 347 12.94 10.76 27.82
CA MET A 347 12.45 11.69 26.81
C MET A 347 12.13 13.03 27.47
N GLU A 348 12.78 14.08 26.99
CA GLU A 348 12.55 15.44 27.45
C GLU A 348 11.55 16.19 26.57
N ARG A 349 10.99 17.26 27.13
CA ARG A 349 10.10 18.17 26.41
C ARG A 349 10.77 18.76 25.17
N GLY A 350 10.03 18.76 24.05
CA GLY A 350 10.46 19.31 22.77
C GLY A 350 11.27 18.34 21.92
N GLN A 351 11.66 17.18 22.46
CA GLN A 351 12.27 16.14 21.64
C GLN A 351 11.25 15.51 20.70
N LYS A 352 11.73 15.19 19.49
CA LYS A 352 11.03 14.41 18.49
C LYS A 352 11.87 13.16 18.24
N ILE A 353 11.38 11.99 18.63
CA ILE A 353 12.15 10.74 18.65
C ILE A 353 11.52 9.73 17.71
N ALA A 354 12.34 9.11 16.86
CA ALA A 354 11.94 7.93 16.09
C ALA A 354 12.49 6.64 16.72
N ILE A 355 11.63 5.65 16.92
CA ILE A 355 12.00 4.29 17.29
C ILE A 355 12.12 3.50 16.00
N VAL A 356 13.32 3.00 15.72
CA VAL A 356 13.64 2.24 14.51
C VAL A 356 14.07 0.82 14.87
N GLY A 357 14.01 -0.09 13.90
CA GLY A 357 14.42 -1.49 14.06
C GLY A 357 13.53 -2.45 13.29
N ALA A 358 13.90 -3.74 13.22
CA ALA A 358 13.17 -4.76 12.47
C ALA A 358 11.71 -4.95 12.93
N ASN A 359 10.88 -5.55 12.08
CA ASN A 359 9.49 -5.83 12.44
C ASN A 359 9.40 -6.95 13.46
N GLY A 360 8.45 -6.83 14.40
CA GLY A 360 8.17 -7.85 15.40
C GLY A 360 9.10 -7.87 16.62
N ILE A 361 10.14 -7.02 16.68
CA ILE A 361 11.09 -6.99 17.81
C ILE A 361 10.51 -6.36 19.10
N GLY A 362 9.34 -5.72 19.03
CA GLY A 362 8.68 -5.18 20.24
C GLY A 362 8.54 -3.65 20.28
N LYS A 363 8.72 -2.91 19.18
CA LYS A 363 8.60 -1.44 19.12
C LYS A 363 7.24 -0.93 19.59
N THR A 364 6.14 -1.47 19.06
CA THR A 364 4.77 -1.20 19.51
C THR A 364 4.56 -1.58 20.97
N THR A 365 5.19 -2.68 21.43
CA THR A 365 5.13 -3.10 22.84
C THR A 365 5.82 -2.09 23.75
N LEU A 366 6.96 -1.52 23.31
CA LEU A 366 7.62 -0.43 24.04
C LEU A 366 6.71 0.80 24.12
N LEU A 367 6.12 1.25 23.00
CA LEU A 367 5.18 2.36 23.02
C LEU A 367 4.02 2.11 23.99
N LYS A 368 3.38 0.94 23.90
CA LYS A 368 2.26 0.57 24.78
C LYS A 368 2.67 0.47 26.25
N SER A 369 3.91 0.05 26.52
CA SER A 369 4.45 0.02 27.90
C SER A 369 4.72 1.44 28.43
N LEU A 370 5.30 2.34 27.63
CA LEU A 370 5.47 3.75 28.00
C LEU A 370 4.13 4.45 28.21
N LEU A 371 3.13 4.11 27.42
CA LEU A 371 1.75 4.59 27.58
C LEU A 371 1.02 3.94 28.77
N GLY A 372 1.60 2.90 29.41
CA GLY A 372 0.97 2.16 30.51
C GLY A 372 -0.24 1.32 30.08
N ILE A 373 -0.39 1.07 28.77
CA ILE A 373 -1.41 0.18 28.21
C ILE A 373 -1.04 -1.28 28.50
N ILE A 374 0.27 -1.60 28.36
CA ILE A 374 0.83 -2.92 28.70
C ILE A 374 1.72 -2.74 29.94
N LYS A 375 1.55 -3.63 30.91
CA LYS A 375 2.39 -3.62 32.11
C LYS A 375 3.76 -4.23 31.77
N PRO A 376 4.88 -3.55 32.07
CA PRO A 376 6.20 -4.12 31.87
C PRO A 376 6.44 -5.37 32.76
N LEU A 377 7.34 -6.25 32.31
CA LEU A 377 7.72 -7.44 33.08
C LEU A 377 8.63 -7.07 34.25
N ASN A 378 9.50 -6.06 34.08
CA ASN A 378 10.35 -5.50 35.13
C ASN A 378 10.54 -4.00 34.91
N GLY A 379 11.01 -3.31 35.94
CA GLY A 379 11.31 -1.88 35.92
C GLY A 379 10.09 -0.99 36.12
N LYS A 380 10.29 0.29 35.91
CA LYS A 380 9.27 1.32 36.12
C LYS A 380 9.28 2.34 35.02
N VAL A 381 8.08 2.74 34.59
CA VAL A 381 7.88 3.91 33.71
C VAL A 381 7.24 5.02 34.54
N THR A 382 7.88 6.18 34.55
CA THR A 382 7.36 7.39 35.17
C THR A 382 7.00 8.38 34.08
N ARG A 383 5.76 8.90 34.11
CA ARG A 383 5.32 9.99 33.25
C ARG A 383 5.55 11.31 33.95
N GLY A 384 5.97 12.31 33.20
CA GLY A 384 6.11 13.67 33.70
C GLY A 384 4.77 14.35 34.01
N ASP A 385 4.86 15.57 34.56
CA ASP A 385 3.68 16.34 34.88
C ASP A 385 3.07 17.04 33.66
N TYR A 386 1.75 17.20 33.68
CA TYR A 386 0.97 17.96 32.70
C TYR A 386 1.09 17.41 31.26
N ILE A 387 1.12 16.08 31.12
CA ILE A 387 1.20 15.42 29.82
C ILE A 387 -0.21 15.17 29.29
N ASP A 388 -0.50 15.80 28.16
CA ASP A 388 -1.71 15.60 27.36
C ASP A 388 -1.29 14.79 26.11
N LEU A 389 -1.63 13.47 26.10
CA LEU A 389 -1.18 12.54 25.08
C LEU A 389 -2.17 12.47 23.92
N GLY A 390 -1.66 12.60 22.68
CA GLY A 390 -2.35 12.16 21.49
C GLY A 390 -1.73 10.86 20.99
N TYR A 391 -2.52 9.78 20.87
CA TYR A 391 -2.01 8.49 20.45
C TYR A 391 -2.63 8.03 19.12
N PHE A 392 -1.78 7.76 18.14
CA PHE A 392 -2.14 7.16 16.86
C PHE A 392 -1.76 5.67 16.90
N GLU A 393 -2.76 4.82 17.00
CA GLU A 393 -2.59 3.37 17.06
C GLU A 393 -2.46 2.76 15.65
N GLN A 394 -1.65 1.72 15.50
CA GLN A 394 -1.38 1.07 14.21
C GLN A 394 -2.65 0.45 13.59
N GLU A 395 -3.47 -0.25 14.37
CA GLU A 395 -4.66 -0.92 13.88
C GLU A 395 -5.95 -0.26 14.40
N THR A 396 -6.97 -0.23 13.53
CA THR A 396 -8.32 0.14 13.93
C THR A 396 -9.02 -1.10 14.53
N PRO A 397 -9.77 -0.99 15.63
CA PRO A 397 -10.56 -2.09 16.16
C PRO A 397 -11.48 -2.65 15.07
N LYS A 398 -11.37 -3.96 14.82
CA LYS A 398 -12.20 -4.64 13.79
C LYS A 398 -13.67 -4.55 14.19
N GLY A 399 -14.53 -4.24 13.20
CA GLY A 399 -15.99 -4.23 13.39
C GLY A 399 -16.59 -2.89 13.82
N ASN A 400 -15.89 -1.78 13.64
CA ASN A 400 -16.46 -0.44 13.85
C ASN A 400 -17.51 -0.12 12.77
N ARG A 401 -18.79 -0.23 13.16
CA ARG A 401 -19.95 0.01 12.30
C ARG A 401 -20.41 1.46 12.26
N LYS A 402 -19.79 2.35 13.05
CA LYS A 402 -20.09 3.78 13.02
C LYS A 402 -19.64 4.37 11.71
N THR A 403 -20.35 5.38 11.24
CA THR A 403 -19.87 6.21 10.12
C THR A 403 -18.67 7.04 10.58
N ALA A 404 -17.85 7.51 9.63
CA ALA A 404 -16.74 8.41 9.95
C ALA A 404 -17.24 9.69 10.65
N LEU A 405 -18.43 10.17 10.28
CA LEU A 405 -19.10 11.28 10.93
C LEU A 405 -19.40 10.99 12.40
N GLU A 406 -20.06 9.86 12.67
CA GLU A 406 -20.44 9.44 14.02
C GLU A 406 -19.21 9.21 14.90
N GLU A 407 -18.15 8.60 14.36
CA GLU A 407 -16.91 8.34 15.10
C GLU A 407 -16.27 9.63 15.64
N ILE A 408 -16.22 10.67 14.83
CA ILE A 408 -15.68 11.97 15.25
C ILE A 408 -16.67 12.72 16.14
N TRP A 409 -17.94 12.68 15.83
CA TRP A 409 -18.95 13.40 16.60
C TRP A 409 -19.13 12.86 18.00
N ASP A 410 -19.13 11.55 18.18
CA ASP A 410 -19.17 10.91 19.50
C ASP A 410 -17.94 11.26 20.36
N THR A 411 -16.78 11.45 19.72
CA THR A 411 -15.54 11.87 20.42
C THR A 411 -15.59 13.35 20.79
N PHE A 412 -16.18 14.20 19.93
CA PHE A 412 -16.25 15.66 20.12
C PHE A 412 -17.71 16.15 20.08
N PRO A 413 -18.53 15.88 21.11
CA PRO A 413 -19.95 16.24 21.11
C PRO A 413 -20.21 17.75 21.09
N SER A 414 -19.21 18.56 21.40
CA SER A 414 -19.31 20.02 21.35
C SER A 414 -19.28 20.59 19.92
N MET A 415 -18.81 19.80 18.94
CA MET A 415 -18.78 20.21 17.54
C MET A 415 -20.15 20.04 16.90
N THR A 416 -20.52 20.96 16.05
CA THR A 416 -21.71 20.83 15.20
C THR A 416 -21.44 19.88 14.03
N GLN A 417 -22.48 19.29 13.46
CA GLN A 417 -22.35 18.39 12.31
C GLN A 417 -21.61 19.01 11.11
N PRO A 418 -21.84 20.29 10.72
CA PRO A 418 -21.04 20.94 9.68
C PRO A 418 -19.56 21.07 10.01
N GLU A 419 -19.21 21.31 11.28
CA GLU A 419 -17.81 21.40 11.73
C GLU A 419 -17.10 20.04 11.65
N VAL A 420 -17.78 18.97 12.05
CA VAL A 420 -17.25 17.59 11.91
C VAL A 420 -17.04 17.25 10.44
N ARG A 421 -18.01 17.56 9.56
CA ARG A 421 -17.87 17.38 8.11
C ARG A 421 -16.69 18.17 7.53
N ALA A 422 -16.53 19.41 7.95
CA ALA A 422 -15.42 20.27 7.51
C ALA A 422 -14.06 19.71 8.00
N ALA A 423 -13.96 19.20 9.23
CA ALA A 423 -12.75 18.59 9.77
C ALA A 423 -12.36 17.31 8.99
N LEU A 424 -13.31 16.42 8.71
CA LEU A 424 -13.09 15.22 7.92
C LEU A 424 -12.72 15.56 6.45
N ALA A 425 -13.40 16.54 5.84
CA ALA A 425 -13.06 17.00 4.50
C ALA A 425 -11.65 17.61 4.43
N ARG A 426 -11.21 18.32 5.47
CA ARG A 426 -9.85 18.84 5.59
C ARG A 426 -8.80 17.72 5.59
N CYS A 427 -9.11 16.55 6.14
CA CYS A 427 -8.26 15.37 6.07
C CYS A 427 -8.30 14.67 4.68
N GLY A 428 -8.98 15.24 3.69
CA GLY A 428 -9.06 14.68 2.34
C GLY A 428 -10.11 13.59 2.17
N LEU A 429 -11.12 13.53 3.06
CA LEU A 429 -12.25 12.61 2.93
C LEU A 429 -13.39 13.26 2.13
N THR A 430 -13.94 12.53 1.17
CA THR A 430 -15.11 12.98 0.39
C THR A 430 -16.39 12.85 1.21
N SER A 431 -17.48 13.51 0.79
CA SER A 431 -18.78 13.38 1.46
C SER A 431 -19.26 11.95 1.59
N LYS A 432 -18.97 11.09 0.59
CA LYS A 432 -19.30 9.67 0.61
C LYS A 432 -18.52 8.93 1.70
N HIS A 433 -17.21 9.19 1.82
CA HIS A 433 -16.37 8.58 2.88
C HIS A 433 -16.83 9.00 4.28
N ILE A 434 -17.28 10.26 4.42
CA ILE A 434 -17.77 10.79 5.69
C ILE A 434 -19.05 10.06 6.17
N GLU A 435 -19.89 9.65 5.23
CA GLU A 435 -21.14 8.92 5.50
C GLU A 435 -20.97 7.39 5.52
N SER A 436 -19.82 6.90 5.08
CA SER A 436 -19.53 5.46 5.07
C SER A 436 -19.11 4.97 6.46
N GLN A 437 -19.43 3.70 6.76
CA GLN A 437 -18.94 3.05 7.97
C GLN A 437 -17.42 2.91 7.94
N VAL A 438 -16.77 3.16 9.08
CA VAL A 438 -15.29 3.12 9.19
C VAL A 438 -14.73 1.76 8.73
N GLN A 439 -15.40 0.65 9.03
CA GLN A 439 -14.97 -0.69 8.62
C GLN A 439 -14.96 -0.91 7.09
N VAL A 440 -15.69 -0.11 6.32
CA VAL A 440 -15.81 -0.22 4.85
C VAL A 440 -14.79 0.68 4.14
N LEU A 441 -14.21 1.62 4.87
CA LEU A 441 -13.19 2.51 4.34
C LEU A 441 -11.88 1.76 4.08
N SER A 442 -11.13 2.19 3.07
CA SER A 442 -9.76 1.70 2.83
C SER A 442 -8.84 2.03 4.02
N GLY A 443 -7.72 1.31 4.17
CA GLY A 443 -6.75 1.56 5.23
C GLY A 443 -6.29 3.02 5.31
N GLY A 444 -6.05 3.65 4.17
CA GLY A 444 -5.68 5.08 4.09
C GLY A 444 -6.81 6.04 4.50
N GLU A 445 -8.06 5.73 4.16
CA GLU A 445 -9.21 6.52 4.58
C GLU A 445 -9.47 6.37 6.09
N GLN A 446 -9.31 5.15 6.63
CA GLN A 446 -9.37 4.91 8.07
C GLN A 446 -8.27 5.67 8.83
N ALA A 447 -7.04 5.71 8.29
CA ALA A 447 -5.96 6.51 8.85
C ALA A 447 -6.31 8.00 8.87
N LYS A 448 -6.91 8.54 7.80
CA LYS A 448 -7.37 9.94 7.73
C LYS A 448 -8.46 10.25 8.77
N VAL A 449 -9.38 9.31 9.06
CA VAL A 449 -10.36 9.47 10.17
C VAL A 449 -9.65 9.57 11.52
N ARG A 450 -8.65 8.69 11.76
CA ARG A 450 -7.86 8.72 13.01
C ARG A 450 -7.05 10.00 13.14
N PHE A 451 -6.43 10.49 12.05
CA PHE A 451 -5.75 11.80 12.06
C PHE A 451 -6.73 12.94 12.34
N CYS A 452 -7.96 12.90 11.77
CA CYS A 452 -8.98 13.90 12.07
C CYS A 452 -9.30 13.93 13.58
N LYS A 453 -9.37 12.78 14.23
CA LYS A 453 -9.55 12.70 15.69
C LYS A 453 -8.37 13.34 16.41
N LEU A 454 -7.15 12.92 16.08
CA LEU A 454 -5.91 13.41 16.72
C LEU A 454 -5.70 14.92 16.53
N MET A 455 -6.06 15.48 15.37
CA MET A 455 -5.98 16.91 15.09
C MET A 455 -6.95 17.76 15.92
N ASN A 456 -8.08 17.19 16.31
CA ASN A 456 -9.08 17.90 17.12
C ASN A 456 -8.88 17.72 18.62
N GLU A 457 -8.03 16.80 19.04
CA GLU A 457 -7.53 16.67 20.41
C GLU A 457 -6.43 17.71 20.68
N GLU A 458 -6.46 18.34 21.86
CA GLU A 458 -5.36 19.17 22.31
C GLU A 458 -4.32 18.29 23.00
N SER A 459 -3.11 18.24 22.45
CA SER A 459 -2.03 17.40 22.97
C SER A 459 -0.71 18.17 23.04
N ASN A 460 0.18 17.79 23.95
CA ASN A 460 1.54 18.30 24.00
C ASN A 460 2.59 17.21 23.72
N VAL A 461 2.13 15.96 23.63
CA VAL A 461 2.94 14.81 23.21
C VAL A 461 2.14 13.98 22.22
N LEU A 462 2.68 13.81 21.02
CA LEU A 462 2.15 12.87 20.02
C LEU A 462 2.93 11.57 20.07
N VAL A 463 2.21 10.47 20.22
CA VAL A 463 2.76 9.10 20.13
C VAL A 463 2.16 8.45 18.90
N LEU A 464 3.01 8.10 17.92
CA LEU A 464 2.57 7.64 16.60
C LEU A 464 3.16 6.25 16.31
N ASP A 465 2.30 5.28 16.09
CA ASP A 465 2.70 3.91 15.75
C ASP A 465 2.50 3.66 14.25
N GLU A 466 3.60 3.67 13.49
CA GLU A 466 3.65 3.53 12.04
C GLU A 466 2.64 4.44 11.29
N PRO A 467 2.74 5.77 11.47
CA PRO A 467 1.73 6.70 10.97
C PRO A 467 1.68 6.82 9.44
N THR A 468 2.72 6.36 8.74
CA THR A 468 2.84 6.41 7.27
C THR A 468 2.15 5.26 6.55
N ASN A 469 1.82 4.18 7.29
CA ASN A 469 1.20 3.00 6.69
C ASN A 469 -0.13 3.34 6.03
N HIS A 470 -0.32 2.83 4.82
CA HIS A 470 -1.51 3.03 3.99
C HIS A 470 -1.77 4.47 3.53
N LEU A 471 -0.90 5.44 3.83
CA LEU A 471 -1.02 6.79 3.31
C LEU A 471 -0.47 6.88 1.90
N ASP A 472 -1.16 7.63 1.04
CA ASP A 472 -0.63 8.04 -0.25
C ASP A 472 0.46 9.11 -0.09
N VAL A 473 1.22 9.37 -1.16
CA VAL A 473 2.38 10.27 -1.14
C VAL A 473 1.99 11.68 -0.68
N ASP A 474 0.90 12.23 -1.23
CA ASP A 474 0.42 13.57 -0.84
C ASP A 474 0.08 13.65 0.67
N ALA A 475 -0.51 12.60 1.24
CA ALA A 475 -0.83 12.55 2.67
C ALA A 475 0.43 12.36 3.54
N LYS A 476 1.43 11.59 3.09
CA LYS A 476 2.71 11.44 3.80
C LYS A 476 3.46 12.77 3.86
N ASP A 477 3.56 13.49 2.74
CA ASP A 477 4.24 14.78 2.66
C ASP A 477 3.56 15.81 3.57
N GLU A 478 2.24 15.87 3.54
CA GLU A 478 1.48 16.79 4.39
C GLU A 478 1.59 16.41 5.87
N LEU A 479 1.60 15.11 6.21
CA LEU A 479 1.82 14.65 7.58
C LEU A 479 3.22 15.06 8.07
N LYS A 480 4.25 14.84 7.26
CA LYS A 480 5.63 15.26 7.58
C LYS A 480 5.70 16.75 7.85
N ARG A 481 5.10 17.59 6.99
CA ARG A 481 5.01 19.04 7.16
C ARG A 481 4.33 19.40 8.50
N ALA A 482 3.17 18.82 8.77
CA ALA A 482 2.41 19.11 9.98
C ALA A 482 3.16 18.71 11.26
N LEU A 483 3.86 17.57 11.24
CA LEU A 483 4.69 17.11 12.36
C LEU A 483 5.95 17.98 12.53
N GLN A 484 6.52 18.54 11.45
CA GLN A 484 7.62 19.51 11.55
C GLN A 484 7.17 20.80 12.24
N GLU A 485 5.96 21.30 11.89
CA GLU A 485 5.39 22.52 12.46
C GLU A 485 4.85 22.33 13.90
N TYR A 486 4.57 21.09 14.30
CA TYR A 486 4.08 20.79 15.64
C TYR A 486 5.10 21.15 16.72
N LYS A 487 4.67 21.96 17.71
CA LYS A 487 5.53 22.51 18.76
C LYS A 487 5.68 21.60 19.98
N GLY A 488 4.88 20.55 20.08
CA GLY A 488 4.97 19.54 21.14
C GLY A 488 6.08 18.52 20.91
N SER A 489 6.16 17.55 21.80
CA SER A 489 7.07 16.42 21.69
C SER A 489 6.46 15.30 20.84
N ILE A 490 7.29 14.54 20.14
CA ILE A 490 6.84 13.44 19.28
C ILE A 490 7.64 12.18 19.61
N LEU A 491 6.94 11.08 19.81
CA LEU A 491 7.53 9.75 19.89
C LEU A 491 6.86 8.90 18.81
N MET A 492 7.63 8.44 17.81
CA MET A 492 7.07 7.68 16.70
C MET A 492 7.81 6.38 16.46
N VAL A 493 7.10 5.34 16.08
CA VAL A 493 7.65 4.16 15.40
C VAL A 493 7.54 4.43 13.91
N CYS A 494 8.66 4.36 13.19
CA CYS A 494 8.67 4.55 11.74
C CYS A 494 9.78 3.73 11.10
N HIS A 495 9.47 3.12 9.95
CA HIS A 495 10.41 2.32 9.17
C HIS A 495 10.98 3.06 7.96
N GLU A 496 10.42 4.22 7.61
CA GLU A 496 10.77 4.99 6.43
C GLU A 496 11.79 6.10 6.80
N PRO A 497 13.10 5.94 6.47
CA PRO A 497 14.11 6.95 6.78
C PRO A 497 13.76 8.31 6.19
N GLU A 498 13.26 8.34 4.95
CA GLU A 498 12.88 9.56 4.25
C GLU A 498 11.78 10.35 4.96
N PHE A 499 10.91 9.66 5.71
CA PHE A 499 9.86 10.31 6.47
C PHE A 499 10.39 10.96 7.74
N TYR A 500 11.21 10.24 8.55
CA TYR A 500 11.66 10.77 9.84
C TYR A 500 12.93 11.63 9.75
N GLU A 501 13.77 11.47 8.71
CA GLU A 501 14.93 12.34 8.50
C GLU A 501 14.53 13.81 8.30
N GLY A 502 15.19 14.69 9.04
CA GLY A 502 14.87 16.13 9.08
C GLY A 502 13.61 16.49 9.88
N LEU A 503 12.94 15.51 10.49
CA LEU A 503 11.81 15.68 11.38
C LEU A 503 12.20 15.46 12.86
N VAL A 504 12.97 14.40 13.14
CA VAL A 504 13.29 13.96 14.49
C VAL A 504 14.60 14.58 15.00
N THR A 505 14.69 14.75 16.32
CA THR A 505 15.90 15.21 17.02
C THR A 505 16.81 14.06 17.40
N ASP A 506 16.23 12.87 17.66
CA ASP A 506 16.93 11.71 18.16
C ASP A 506 16.34 10.43 17.56
N ILE A 507 17.13 9.36 17.51
CA ILE A 507 16.73 8.05 17.04
C ILE A 507 17.01 7.00 18.11
N TRP A 508 15.99 6.25 18.52
CA TRP A 508 16.12 5.09 19.38
C TRP A 508 16.16 3.83 18.52
N ASP A 509 17.34 3.29 18.36
CA ASP A 509 17.56 2.03 17.65
C ASP A 509 17.21 0.86 18.58
N PHE A 510 16.07 0.23 18.32
CA PHE A 510 15.55 -0.84 19.15
C PHE A 510 16.44 -2.09 19.15
N SER A 511 17.26 -2.32 18.11
CA SER A 511 18.19 -3.45 18.05
C SER A 511 19.23 -3.42 19.18
N LYS A 512 19.46 -2.25 19.77
CA LYS A 512 20.37 -2.08 20.92
C LYS A 512 19.74 -2.46 22.27
N PHE A 513 18.43 -2.72 22.29
CA PHE A 513 17.68 -3.06 23.49
C PHE A 513 17.24 -4.53 23.54
N ALA A 514 17.34 -5.24 22.43
CA ALA A 514 16.95 -6.65 22.27
C ALA A 514 18.01 -7.61 22.85
#